data_bee14fe1f9ff3db248d99f50e9b3240e
#
_entry.id   bee14fe1f9ff3db248d99f50e9b3240e
#
_cell.length_a   1.000
_cell.length_b   1.000
_cell.length_c   1.000
_cell.angle_alpha   90.00
_cell.angle_beta   90.00
_cell.angle_gamma   90.00
#
_symmetry.space_group_name_H-M   'P 1'
#
loop_
_entity.id
_entity.type
_entity.pdbx_description
1 polymer ?
#
loop_
_entity_poly.entity_id
_entity_poly.type
_entity_poly.pdbx_seq_one_letter_code
_entity_poly.pdbx_strand_id
1 'polypeptide(L)'
;MKVKKVKINLKSLEDVGKETIEVMRSIESGKKVAAKPHEVVFSDFMALRSFLTPKRLELIRLIRKHAPGSIAELARLAKRDFARVYQDVQMLSETGIIDIPKRSKGEKTKPGVAEEIRLEIVV
;
A
#
# COMPACT_ATOMS: atom_id res chain seq x y z
N MET A 1 1.15 -1.04 -15.71
CA MET A 1 1.57 -2.44 -15.53
C MET A 1 1.12 -2.94 -14.17
N LYS A 2 0.47 -4.09 -14.13
CA LYS A 2 -0.05 -4.63 -12.88
C LYS A 2 1.08 -5.26 -12.05
N VAL A 3 1.17 -4.85 -10.80
CA VAL A 3 2.16 -5.41 -9.87
C VAL A 3 1.69 -6.79 -9.43
N LYS A 4 2.54 -7.80 -9.57
CA LYS A 4 2.18 -9.16 -9.17
C LYS A 4 2.42 -9.39 -7.69
N LYS A 5 3.54 -8.92 -7.16
CA LYS A 5 3.92 -9.14 -5.77
C LYS A 5 4.43 -7.85 -5.13
N VAL A 6 3.99 -7.60 -3.91
CA VAL A 6 4.52 -6.51 -3.09
C VAL A 6 5.11 -7.14 -1.83
N LYS A 7 6.36 -6.82 -1.55
CA LYS A 7 7.06 -7.32 -0.38
C LYS A 7 7.13 -6.23 0.67
N ILE A 8 6.68 -6.55 1.86
CA ILE A 8 6.75 -5.64 3.01
C ILE A 8 7.77 -6.21 3.98
N ASN A 9 8.82 -5.44 4.24
CA ASN A 9 9.87 -5.83 5.18
C ASN A 9 9.73 -5.04 6.46
N LEU A 10 9.77 -5.72 7.58
CA LEU A 10 9.78 -5.11 8.90
C LEU A 10 11.17 -5.27 9.48
N LYS A 11 11.94 -4.17 9.47
CA LYS A 11 13.32 -4.16 9.92
C LYS A 11 13.55 -2.98 10.85
N SER A 12 14.35 -3.19 11.90
CA SER A 12 14.75 -2.08 12.75
C SER A 12 15.70 -1.15 12.00
N LEU A 13 15.87 0.07 12.52
CA LEU A 13 16.83 1.01 11.95
C LEU A 13 18.25 0.44 11.96
N GLU A 14 18.57 -0.38 12.95
CA GLU A 14 19.87 -1.03 13.02
C GLU A 14 20.10 -2.01 11.87
N ASP A 15 19.07 -2.74 11.49
CA ASP A 15 19.14 -3.71 10.39
C ASP A 15 19.26 -3.01 9.04
N VAL A 16 18.64 -1.86 8.90
CA VAL A 16 18.63 -1.10 7.65
C VAL A 16 19.83 -0.16 7.56
N GLY A 17 20.32 0.28 8.70
CA GLY A 17 21.21 1.43 8.84
C GLY A 17 22.52 1.42 8.09
N LYS A 18 23.01 0.25 7.72
CA LYS A 18 24.25 0.17 6.97
C LYS A 18 24.05 0.16 5.45
N GLU A 19 22.81 0.11 5.01
CA GLU A 19 22.53 0.05 3.59
C GLU A 19 22.71 1.41 2.93
N THR A 20 21.99 2.42 3.40
CA THR A 20 22.17 3.79 2.93
C THR A 20 21.68 4.78 3.98
N ILE A 21 22.35 5.94 4.05
CA ILE A 21 21.94 7.03 4.92
C ILE A 21 20.58 7.57 4.47
N GLU A 22 20.33 7.55 3.19
CA GLU A 22 19.09 8.03 2.60
C GLU A 22 17.89 7.22 3.07
N VAL A 23 18.03 5.89 3.12
CA VAL A 23 16.98 5.00 3.62
C VAL A 23 16.67 5.31 5.08
N MET A 24 17.70 5.50 5.89
CA MET A 24 17.53 5.84 7.31
C MET A 24 16.79 7.15 7.50
N ARG A 25 17.16 8.17 6.74
CA ARG A 25 16.49 9.48 6.83
C ARG A 25 15.02 9.38 6.46
N SER A 26 14.71 8.61 5.44
CA SER A 26 13.33 8.42 5.02
C SER A 26 12.51 7.71 6.08
N ILE A 27 13.09 6.71 6.74
CA ILE A 27 12.42 6.01 7.83
C ILE A 27 12.21 6.92 9.03
N GLU A 28 13.23 7.71 9.40
CA GLU A 28 13.13 8.66 10.51
C GLU A 28 12.08 9.73 10.28
N SER A 29 11.90 10.16 9.04
CA SER A 29 10.87 11.15 8.71
C SER A 29 9.48 10.54 8.58
N GLY A 30 9.34 9.25 8.83
CA GLY A 30 8.07 8.55 8.73
C GLY A 30 7.62 8.23 7.32
N LYS A 31 8.49 8.44 6.35
CA LYS A 31 8.17 8.11 4.97
C LYS A 31 8.44 6.65 4.68
N LYS A 32 7.60 6.10 3.80
CA LYS A 32 7.82 4.75 3.29
C LYS A 32 8.96 4.77 2.30
N VAL A 33 9.84 3.81 2.39
CA VAL A 33 10.98 3.70 1.48
C VAL A 33 10.85 2.40 0.69
N ALA A 34 10.84 2.53 -0.62
CA ALA A 34 10.94 1.38 -1.49
C ALA A 34 12.42 1.09 -1.70
N ALA A 35 12.96 0.09 -1.00
CA ALA A 35 14.36 -0.31 -1.13
C ALA A 35 14.62 -0.93 -2.50
N LYS A 36 13.60 -1.57 -3.08
CA LYS A 36 13.58 -2.15 -4.41
C LYS A 36 12.22 -1.93 -5.01
N PRO A 37 12.06 -2.06 -6.34
CA PRO A 37 10.72 -1.98 -6.93
C PRO A 37 9.77 -2.93 -6.22
N HIS A 38 8.62 -2.41 -5.80
CA HIS A 38 7.58 -3.18 -5.12
C HIS A 38 8.00 -3.77 -3.77
N GLU A 39 8.98 -3.16 -3.13
CA GLU A 39 9.40 -3.51 -1.79
C GLU A 39 9.28 -2.29 -0.88
N VAL A 40 8.67 -2.46 0.29
CA VAL A 40 8.44 -1.38 1.26
C VAL A 40 9.04 -1.81 2.58
N VAL A 41 9.78 -0.91 3.22
CA VAL A 41 10.40 -1.18 4.52
C VAL A 41 9.75 -0.32 5.59
N PHE A 42 9.35 -0.96 6.70
CA PHE A 42 8.85 -0.27 7.88
C PHE A 42 9.81 -0.49 9.05
N SER A 43 10.01 0.55 9.85
CA SER A 43 10.95 0.50 10.98
C SER A 43 10.46 -0.37 12.13
N ASP A 44 9.14 -0.46 12.33
CA ASP A 44 8.56 -1.26 13.37
C ASP A 44 7.12 -1.67 13.02
N PHE A 45 6.58 -2.55 13.86
CA PHE A 45 5.24 -3.07 13.64
C PHE A 45 4.16 -1.99 13.72
N MET A 46 4.34 -1.00 14.58
CA MET A 46 3.36 0.09 14.71
C MET A 46 3.25 0.90 13.42
N ALA A 47 4.37 1.15 12.76
CA ALA A 47 4.37 1.85 11.47
C ALA A 47 3.63 1.04 10.42
N LEU A 48 3.89 -0.26 10.35
CA LEU A 48 3.20 -1.16 9.43
C LEU A 48 1.70 -1.18 9.71
N ARG A 49 1.32 -1.30 10.98
CA ARG A 49 -0.09 -1.34 11.38
C ARG A 49 -0.83 -0.04 11.04
N SER A 50 -0.15 1.10 11.18
CA SER A 50 -0.73 2.39 10.83
C SER A 50 -0.96 2.53 9.33
N PHE A 51 -0.15 1.86 8.54
CA PHE A 51 -0.27 1.89 7.09
C PHE A 51 -1.29 0.85 6.59
N LEU A 52 -1.17 -0.40 7.04
CA LEU A 52 -2.02 -1.49 6.59
C LEU A 52 -3.09 -1.79 7.64
N THR A 53 -4.11 -0.94 7.68
CA THR A 53 -5.20 -1.04 8.65
C THR A 53 -6.22 -2.09 8.23
N PRO A 54 -7.07 -2.56 9.18
CA PRO A 54 -8.16 -3.48 8.83
C PRO A 54 -9.07 -2.94 7.73
N LYS A 55 -9.36 -1.63 7.74
CA LYS A 55 -10.20 -1.02 6.72
C LYS A 55 -9.54 -1.03 5.35
N ARG A 56 -8.23 -0.80 5.30
CA ARG A 56 -7.48 -0.87 4.04
C ARG A 56 -7.37 -2.30 3.52
N LEU A 57 -7.19 -3.28 4.42
CA LEU A 57 -7.21 -4.69 4.04
C LEU A 57 -8.56 -5.08 3.46
N GLU A 58 -9.64 -4.56 4.04
CA GLU A 58 -10.98 -4.82 3.50
C GLU A 58 -11.12 -4.29 2.08
N LEU A 59 -10.60 -3.09 1.80
CA LEU A 59 -10.62 -2.54 0.45
C LEU A 59 -9.89 -3.44 -0.54
N ILE A 60 -8.73 -3.94 -0.15
CA ILE A 60 -7.95 -4.86 -0.98
C ILE A 60 -8.77 -6.10 -1.30
N ARG A 61 -9.43 -6.67 -0.31
CA ARG A 61 -10.27 -7.86 -0.49
C ARG A 61 -11.47 -7.59 -1.39
N LEU A 62 -12.11 -6.44 -1.22
CA LEU A 62 -13.27 -6.06 -2.04
C LEU A 62 -12.87 -5.88 -3.50
N ILE A 63 -11.74 -5.25 -3.76
CA ILE A 63 -11.23 -5.09 -5.12
C ILE A 63 -10.99 -6.45 -5.76
N ARG A 64 -10.37 -7.34 -5.03
CA ARG A 64 -10.06 -8.67 -5.54
C ARG A 64 -11.31 -9.49 -5.80
N LYS A 65 -12.27 -9.43 -4.88
CA LYS A 65 -13.48 -10.24 -4.97
C LYS A 65 -14.48 -9.72 -6.00
N HIS A 66 -14.69 -8.41 -6.05
CA HIS A 66 -15.76 -7.80 -6.84
C HIS A 66 -15.28 -7.08 -8.09
N ALA A 67 -13.99 -6.80 -8.21
CA ALA A 67 -13.43 -6.07 -9.33
C ALA A 67 -14.24 -4.81 -9.67
N PRO A 68 -14.42 -3.88 -8.71
CA PRO A 68 -15.23 -2.69 -8.95
C PRO A 68 -14.69 -1.87 -10.12
N GLY A 69 -15.59 -1.28 -10.88
CA GLY A 69 -15.23 -0.50 -12.05
C GLY A 69 -14.72 0.90 -11.75
N SER A 70 -14.85 1.34 -10.49
CA SER A 70 -14.43 2.68 -10.08
C SER A 70 -14.21 2.73 -8.58
N ILE A 71 -13.53 3.78 -8.11
CA ILE A 71 -13.34 4.00 -6.67
C ILE A 71 -14.69 4.32 -6.01
N ALA A 72 -15.59 5.02 -6.73
CA ALA A 72 -16.92 5.28 -6.22
C ALA A 72 -17.69 3.98 -5.96
N GLU A 73 -17.60 3.02 -6.87
CA GLU A 73 -18.22 1.72 -6.68
C GLU A 73 -17.60 0.97 -5.50
N LEU A 74 -16.28 1.05 -5.36
CA LEU A 74 -15.58 0.45 -4.22
C LEU A 74 -16.07 1.06 -2.91
N ALA A 75 -16.26 2.38 -2.86
CA ALA A 75 -16.76 3.04 -1.66
C ALA A 75 -18.17 2.55 -1.30
N ARG A 76 -19.02 2.34 -2.29
CA ARG A 76 -20.35 1.78 -2.06
C ARG A 76 -20.27 0.35 -1.51
N LEU A 77 -19.41 -0.46 -2.07
CA LEU A 77 -19.21 -1.83 -1.59
C LEU A 77 -18.70 -1.85 -0.15
N ALA A 78 -17.80 -0.94 0.18
CA ALA A 78 -17.24 -0.83 1.52
C ALA A 78 -18.19 -0.14 2.51
N LYS A 79 -19.25 0.49 2.01
CA LYS A 79 -20.20 1.29 2.80
C LYS A 79 -19.48 2.40 3.56
N ARG A 80 -18.59 3.08 2.85
CA ARG A 80 -17.78 4.16 3.42
C ARG A 80 -17.83 5.39 2.53
N ASP A 81 -17.47 6.52 3.14
CA ASP A 81 -17.36 7.78 2.45
C ASP A 81 -16.33 7.73 1.32
N PHE A 82 -16.69 8.28 0.16
CA PHE A 82 -15.82 8.27 -1.02
C PHE A 82 -14.44 8.91 -0.74
N ALA A 83 -14.44 10.06 -0.07
CA ALA A 83 -13.18 10.79 0.18
C ALA A 83 -12.20 9.95 1.00
N ARG A 84 -12.68 9.25 2.01
CA ARG A 84 -11.84 8.41 2.84
C ARG A 84 -11.34 7.17 2.09
N VAL A 85 -12.20 6.56 1.29
CA VAL A 85 -11.81 5.42 0.46
C VAL A 85 -10.78 5.87 -0.57
N TYR A 86 -10.99 7.02 -1.18
CA TYR A 86 -10.07 7.59 -2.14
C TYR A 86 -8.68 7.80 -1.51
N GLN A 87 -8.62 8.36 -0.30
CA GLN A 87 -7.37 8.55 0.41
C GLN A 87 -6.67 7.22 0.68
N ASP A 88 -7.42 6.22 1.15
CA ASP A 88 -6.86 4.90 1.43
C ASP A 88 -6.30 4.26 0.15
N VAL A 89 -7.03 4.39 -0.96
CA VAL A 89 -6.58 3.87 -2.26
C VAL A 89 -5.30 4.57 -2.70
N GLN A 90 -5.23 5.90 -2.54
CA GLN A 90 -4.04 6.65 -2.89
C GLN A 90 -2.82 6.21 -2.06
N MET A 91 -3.01 6.03 -0.76
CA MET A 91 -1.94 5.58 0.12
C MET A 91 -1.43 4.19 -0.29
N LEU A 92 -2.34 3.28 -0.59
CA LEU A 92 -1.98 1.93 -1.00
C LEU A 92 -1.36 1.90 -2.41
N SER A 93 -1.74 2.84 -3.27
CA SER A 93 -1.18 2.91 -4.63
C SER A 93 0.29 3.33 -4.63
N GLU A 94 0.72 4.08 -3.62
CA GLU A 94 2.12 4.50 -3.51
C GLU A 94 3.07 3.32 -3.36
N THR A 95 2.61 2.23 -2.79
CA THR A 95 3.41 1.03 -2.59
C THR A 95 3.23 -0.02 -3.68
N GLY A 96 2.26 0.19 -4.57
CA GLY A 96 1.93 -0.78 -5.60
C GLY A 96 0.95 -1.86 -5.16
N ILE A 97 0.49 -1.84 -3.90
CA ILE A 97 -0.52 -2.79 -3.42
C ILE A 97 -1.80 -2.64 -4.22
N ILE A 98 -2.22 -1.39 -4.44
CA ILE A 98 -3.32 -1.08 -5.35
C ILE A 98 -2.72 -0.41 -6.57
N ASP A 99 -3.16 -0.83 -7.74
CA ASP A 99 -2.75 -0.25 -9.00
C ASP A 99 -3.86 0.64 -9.54
N ILE A 100 -3.52 1.91 -9.81
CA ILE A 100 -4.45 2.86 -10.39
C ILE A 100 -3.94 3.21 -11.78
N PRO A 101 -4.71 2.90 -12.85
CA PRO A 101 -4.27 3.24 -14.20
C PRO A 101 -4.09 4.75 -14.37
N LYS A 102 -2.94 5.15 -14.90
CA LYS A 102 -2.60 6.57 -15.06
C LYS A 102 -3.49 7.33 -16.02
N ARG A 103 -4.17 6.62 -16.92
CA ARG A 103 -5.04 7.25 -17.91
C ARG A 103 -6.41 7.62 -17.37
N SER A 104 -6.78 7.03 -16.25
CA SER A 104 -8.09 7.27 -15.67
C SER A 104 -8.04 8.46 -14.74
N LYS A 105 -9.11 9.24 -14.71
CA LYS A 105 -9.22 10.40 -13.85
C LYS A 105 -10.36 10.21 -12.87
N GLY A 106 -10.09 10.51 -11.61
CA GLY A 106 -11.11 10.58 -10.57
C GLY A 106 -11.81 9.26 -10.31
N GLU A 107 -13.11 9.36 -10.12
CA GLU A 107 -13.93 8.25 -9.67
C GLU A 107 -14.10 7.12 -10.69
N LYS A 108 -13.78 7.36 -11.95
CA LYS A 108 -13.92 6.35 -13.00
C LYS A 108 -12.72 5.43 -13.15
N THR A 109 -11.74 5.60 -12.28
CA THR A 109 -10.54 4.75 -12.30
C THR A 109 -10.85 3.37 -11.75
N LYS A 110 -10.58 2.34 -12.56
CA LYS A 110 -10.74 0.97 -12.13
C LYS A 110 -9.50 0.52 -11.35
N PRO A 111 -9.61 0.31 -10.03
CA PRO A 111 -8.46 -0.12 -9.25
C PRO A 111 -8.17 -1.60 -9.43
N GLY A 112 -6.89 -1.95 -9.43
CA GLY A 112 -6.44 -3.33 -9.39
C GLY A 112 -5.66 -3.55 -8.10
N VAL A 113 -5.39 -4.81 -7.75
CA VAL A 113 -4.57 -5.13 -6.59
C VAL A 113 -3.45 -6.08 -6.97
N ALA A 114 -2.38 -6.05 -6.19
CA ALA A 114 -1.29 -7.00 -6.32
C ALA A 114 -1.81 -8.43 -6.08
N GLU A 115 -1.23 -9.38 -6.75
CA GLU A 115 -1.63 -10.77 -6.59
C GLU A 115 -1.21 -11.33 -5.23
N GLU A 116 -0.10 -10.83 -4.69
CA GLU A 116 0.44 -11.31 -3.44
C GLU A 116 1.06 -10.16 -2.65
N ILE A 117 0.77 -10.13 -1.35
CA ILE A 117 1.45 -9.23 -0.42
C ILE A 117 2.20 -10.14 0.56
N ARG A 118 3.52 -10.05 0.55
CA ARG A 118 4.35 -10.88 1.41
C ARG A 118 4.94 -10.05 2.53
N LEU A 119 4.66 -10.42 3.77
CA LEU A 119 5.22 -9.77 4.95
C LEU A 119 6.42 -10.57 5.44
N GLU A 120 7.55 -9.90 5.61
CA GLU A 120 8.77 -10.52 6.12
C GLU A 120 9.23 -9.76 7.35
N ILE A 121 9.34 -10.48 8.46
CA ILE A 121 9.75 -9.89 9.73
C ILE A 121 11.13 -10.44 10.09
N VAL A 122 12.06 -9.52 10.29
CA VAL A 122 13.42 -9.87 10.73
C VAL A 122 13.44 -9.81 12.25
N VAL A 123 13.73 -10.93 12.88
CA VAL A 123 13.73 -11.06 14.33
C VAL A 123 15.14 -10.90 14.90
#